data_38519ea3f3f2c2b026dd859b5d463255
#
_entry.id   38519ea3f3f2c2b026dd859b5d463255
#
_cell.length_a   1.000
_cell.length_b   1.000
_cell.length_c   1.000
_cell.angle_alpha   90.00
_cell.angle_beta   90.00
_cell.angle_gamma   90.00
#
_symmetry.space_group_name_H-M   'P 1'
#
loop_
_entity.id
_entity.type
_entity.pdbx_description
1 polymer ?
#
loop_
_entity_poly.entity_id
_entity_poly.type
_entity_poly.pdbx_seq_one_letter_code
_entity_poly.pdbx_strand_id
1 'polypeptide(L)'
;MSRLAGKVAIVTGAGSSGKVIGNGKATAILFAREGAKVLCADAVEDRAGETVEAIVKEGGTASAFRADVSNAADCKAMVQAAVERYGRLDILDNNVGISVRADVLEVTEEQWDRVMAVNVKSIMLTSKYAIPQMIRGGGGSIINISSIAGLRANQSTPYSTSKAAVVGMTRSMAGDHGRQGVRINCIVPGLVYGPMVAPRMDEALRERRREAAPLGTEGTGWDVAWAAVFLASDEARWITGVALPVDAGLLIMSPVTTKPPASLKKP
;
A
#
# COMPACT_ATOMS: atom_id res chain seq x y z
N MET A 1 -22.21 -10.06 -1.33
CA MET A 1 -22.05 -9.59 0.08
C MET A 1 -20.82 -8.72 0.13
N SER A 2 -20.88 -7.57 0.82
CA SER A 2 -19.72 -6.68 0.99
C SER A 2 -18.69 -7.34 1.91
N ARG A 3 -17.46 -7.54 1.44
CA ARG A 3 -16.38 -8.28 2.11
C ARG A 3 -15.84 -7.59 3.38
N LEU A 4 -16.07 -6.27 3.49
CA LEU A 4 -15.61 -5.42 4.59
C LEU A 4 -16.76 -4.74 5.33
N ALA A 5 -17.99 -5.29 5.21
CA ALA A 5 -19.17 -4.70 5.83
C ALA A 5 -18.98 -4.50 7.34
N GLY A 6 -19.27 -3.28 7.82
CA GLY A 6 -19.17 -2.90 9.23
C GLY A 6 -17.75 -2.67 9.75
N LYS A 7 -16.71 -2.87 8.94
CA LYS A 7 -15.31 -2.60 9.31
C LYS A 7 -14.97 -1.10 9.17
N VAL A 8 -14.02 -0.66 9.95
CA VAL A 8 -13.45 0.70 9.89
C VAL A 8 -12.00 0.60 9.44
N ALA A 9 -11.65 1.35 8.40
CA ALA A 9 -10.34 1.36 7.80
C ALA A 9 -9.66 2.73 7.86
N ILE A 10 -8.37 2.75 8.11
CA ILE A 10 -7.48 3.87 7.79
C ILE A 10 -6.67 3.49 6.55
N VAL A 11 -6.64 4.37 5.55
CA VAL A 11 -5.76 4.25 4.38
C VAL A 11 -4.84 5.46 4.35
N THR A 12 -3.53 5.23 4.50
CA THR A 12 -2.53 6.29 4.43
C THR A 12 -2.07 6.51 2.99
N GLY A 13 -1.81 7.78 2.60
CA GLY A 13 -1.54 8.12 1.21
C GLY A 13 -2.76 7.85 0.32
N ALA A 14 -3.95 8.12 0.85
CA ALA A 14 -5.23 7.89 0.16
C ALA A 14 -5.51 8.91 -0.95
N GLY A 15 -4.72 9.97 -1.07
CA GLY A 15 -4.77 10.91 -2.17
C GLY A 15 -4.03 10.43 -3.43
N SER A 16 -4.20 11.13 -4.53
CA SER A 16 -3.40 10.96 -5.74
C SER A 16 -2.93 12.29 -6.27
N SER A 17 -1.70 12.35 -6.76
CA SER A 17 -1.21 13.50 -7.51
C SER A 17 -1.48 13.32 -9.00
N GLY A 18 -2.14 14.29 -9.63
CA GLY A 18 -2.46 14.26 -11.06
C GLY A 18 -3.62 13.30 -11.42
N LYS A 19 -3.70 12.93 -12.70
CA LYS A 19 -4.85 12.20 -13.28
C LYS A 19 -4.81 10.69 -13.04
N VAL A 20 -3.66 10.14 -12.69
CA VAL A 20 -3.49 8.69 -12.51
C VAL A 20 -3.84 8.31 -11.08
N ILE A 21 -4.68 7.30 -10.92
CA ILE A 21 -5.09 6.81 -9.61
C ILE A 21 -3.94 6.03 -8.97
N GLY A 22 -3.54 6.44 -7.74
CA GLY A 22 -2.55 5.73 -6.95
C GLY A 22 -3.13 4.55 -6.18
N ASN A 23 -2.24 3.69 -5.66
CA ASN A 23 -2.66 2.50 -4.89
C ASN A 23 -3.56 2.88 -3.71
N GLY A 24 -3.18 3.88 -2.90
CA GLY A 24 -3.95 4.28 -1.72
C GLY A 24 -5.34 4.83 -2.06
N LYS A 25 -5.47 5.66 -3.12
CA LYS A 25 -6.79 6.14 -3.59
C LYS A 25 -7.66 4.98 -4.05
N ALA A 26 -7.10 4.05 -4.85
CA ALA A 26 -7.82 2.86 -5.31
C ALA A 26 -8.23 1.97 -4.12
N THR A 27 -7.34 1.75 -3.14
CA THR A 27 -7.64 0.96 -1.94
C THR A 27 -8.75 1.59 -1.12
N ALA A 28 -8.70 2.90 -0.86
CA ALA A 28 -9.73 3.60 -0.11
C ALA A 28 -11.12 3.48 -0.76
N ILE A 29 -11.19 3.66 -2.09
CA ILE A 29 -12.43 3.53 -2.85
C ILE A 29 -12.95 2.08 -2.80
N LEU A 30 -12.08 1.07 -3.04
CA LEU A 30 -12.51 -0.33 -2.99
C LEU A 30 -12.93 -0.76 -1.57
N PHE A 31 -12.24 -0.31 -0.53
CA PHE A 31 -12.65 -0.60 0.85
C PHE A 31 -14.06 -0.07 1.14
N ALA A 32 -14.37 1.15 0.68
CA ALA A 32 -15.70 1.72 0.82
C ALA A 32 -16.75 0.97 -0.01
N ARG A 33 -16.47 0.60 -1.25
CA ARG A 33 -17.34 -0.24 -2.10
C ARG A 33 -17.64 -1.60 -1.45
N GLU A 34 -16.66 -2.14 -0.72
CA GLU A 34 -16.79 -3.38 0.04
C GLU A 34 -17.39 -3.19 1.44
N GLY A 35 -17.93 -2.00 1.73
CA GLY A 35 -18.75 -1.72 2.92
C GLY A 35 -17.98 -1.24 4.14
N ALA A 36 -16.70 -0.92 4.04
CA ALA A 36 -15.94 -0.29 5.12
C ALA A 36 -16.27 1.20 5.23
N LYS A 37 -16.18 1.74 6.46
CA LYS A 37 -16.06 3.18 6.69
C LYS A 37 -14.57 3.53 6.63
N VAL A 38 -14.19 4.54 5.83
CA VAL A 38 -12.78 4.80 5.52
C VAL A 38 -12.35 6.18 6.00
N LEU A 39 -11.29 6.23 6.82
CA LEU A 39 -10.55 7.45 7.06
C LEU A 39 -9.41 7.54 6.02
N CYS A 40 -9.55 8.47 5.09
CA CYS A 40 -8.58 8.76 4.04
C CYS A 40 -7.54 9.73 4.58
N ALA A 41 -6.30 9.27 4.83
CA ALA A 41 -5.23 10.09 5.33
C ALA A 41 -4.21 10.43 4.25
N ASP A 42 -3.83 11.72 4.15
CA ASP A 42 -2.77 12.20 3.25
C ASP A 42 -2.06 13.40 3.88
N ALA A 43 -0.80 13.65 3.49
CA ALA A 43 -0.08 14.86 3.90
C ALA A 43 -0.67 16.13 3.27
N VAL A 44 -1.38 16.00 2.16
CA VAL A 44 -2.11 17.05 1.45
C VAL A 44 -3.60 16.78 1.59
N GLU A 45 -4.28 17.59 2.42
CA GLU A 45 -5.69 17.38 2.81
C GLU A 45 -6.63 17.34 1.60
N ASP A 46 -6.47 18.26 0.66
CA ASP A 46 -7.30 18.33 -0.55
C ASP A 46 -7.28 17.04 -1.35
N ARG A 47 -6.14 16.36 -1.43
CA ARG A 47 -6.03 15.07 -2.13
C ARG A 47 -6.81 13.97 -1.44
N ALA A 48 -6.83 13.96 -0.11
CA ALA A 48 -7.69 13.05 0.65
C ALA A 48 -9.16 13.41 0.47
N GLY A 49 -9.48 14.70 0.42
CA GLY A 49 -10.82 15.25 0.15
C GLY A 49 -11.39 14.75 -1.17
N GLU A 50 -10.63 14.83 -2.27
CA GLU A 50 -11.03 14.29 -3.59
C GLU A 50 -11.39 12.79 -3.54
N THR A 51 -10.67 12.03 -2.72
CA THR A 51 -10.95 10.60 -2.56
C THR A 51 -12.24 10.37 -1.77
N VAL A 52 -12.46 11.18 -0.73
CA VAL A 52 -13.70 11.16 0.05
C VAL A 52 -14.89 11.52 -0.81
N GLU A 53 -14.80 12.57 -1.64
CA GLU A 53 -15.86 12.96 -2.58
C GLU A 53 -16.22 11.81 -3.53
N ALA A 54 -15.20 11.14 -4.07
CA ALA A 54 -15.43 9.98 -4.95
C ALA A 54 -16.18 8.85 -4.21
N ILE A 55 -15.79 8.55 -2.98
CA ILE A 55 -16.44 7.52 -2.15
C ILE A 55 -17.88 7.91 -1.81
N VAL A 56 -18.12 9.14 -1.38
CA VAL A 56 -19.45 9.63 -0.99
C VAL A 56 -20.39 9.67 -2.20
N LYS A 57 -19.90 10.06 -3.37
CA LYS A 57 -20.66 10.04 -4.62
C LYS A 57 -21.16 8.64 -5.00
N GLU A 58 -20.45 7.60 -4.60
CA GLU A 58 -20.83 6.20 -4.79
C GLU A 58 -21.69 5.64 -3.64
N GLY A 59 -22.07 6.48 -2.66
CA GLY A 59 -22.88 6.08 -1.49
C GLY A 59 -22.06 5.45 -0.35
N GLY A 60 -20.74 5.47 -0.41
CA GLY A 60 -19.86 5.00 0.66
C GLY A 60 -19.71 6.00 1.80
N THR A 61 -19.06 5.59 2.89
CA THR A 61 -18.79 6.43 4.05
C THR A 61 -17.29 6.65 4.18
N ALA A 62 -16.83 7.91 4.10
CA ALA A 62 -15.43 8.26 4.28
C ALA A 62 -15.27 9.66 4.92
N SER A 63 -14.10 9.91 5.48
CA SER A 63 -13.67 11.24 5.93
C SER A 63 -12.19 11.47 5.65
N ALA A 64 -11.82 12.71 5.36
CA ALA A 64 -10.43 13.11 5.16
C ALA A 64 -9.74 13.40 6.50
N PHE A 65 -8.43 13.19 6.52
CA PHE A 65 -7.56 13.55 7.63
C PHE A 65 -6.17 13.93 7.11
N ARG A 66 -5.70 15.13 7.48
CA ARG A 66 -4.33 15.54 7.16
C ARG A 66 -3.35 14.89 8.13
N ALA A 67 -2.37 14.13 7.63
CA ALA A 67 -1.30 13.55 8.45
C ALA A 67 0.02 13.42 7.68
N ASP A 68 1.11 13.86 8.26
CA ASP A 68 2.45 13.41 7.90
C ASP A 68 2.77 12.15 8.73
N VAL A 69 2.72 10.99 8.07
CA VAL A 69 2.95 9.69 8.73
C VAL A 69 4.37 9.51 9.29
N SER A 70 5.33 10.39 8.94
CA SER A 70 6.66 10.41 9.58
C SER A 70 6.65 11.11 10.95
N ASN A 71 5.54 11.77 11.34
CA ASN A 71 5.33 12.44 12.60
C ASN A 71 4.48 11.58 13.55
N ALA A 72 4.99 11.36 14.76
CA ALA A 72 4.32 10.52 15.77
C ALA A 72 3.00 11.12 16.28
N ALA A 73 2.92 12.44 16.42
CA ALA A 73 1.71 13.12 16.90
C ALA A 73 0.58 13.01 15.86
N ASP A 74 0.90 13.18 14.57
CA ASP A 74 -0.05 13.05 13.48
C ASP A 74 -0.58 11.60 13.38
N CYS A 75 0.31 10.60 13.49
CA CYS A 75 -0.10 9.19 13.49
C CYS A 75 -1.03 8.86 14.66
N LYS A 76 -0.75 9.40 15.86
CA LYS A 76 -1.60 9.23 17.04
C LYS A 76 -2.98 9.88 16.82
N ALA A 77 -3.00 11.12 16.37
CA ALA A 77 -4.22 11.88 16.13
C ALA A 77 -5.09 11.24 15.03
N MET A 78 -4.47 10.74 13.94
CA MET A 78 -5.15 10.02 12.87
C MET A 78 -5.88 8.77 13.38
N VAL A 79 -5.23 7.96 14.20
CA VAL A 79 -5.85 6.75 14.78
C VAL A 79 -6.97 7.12 15.75
N GLN A 80 -6.77 8.14 16.59
CA GLN A 80 -7.81 8.65 17.49
C GLN A 80 -9.03 9.14 16.71
N ALA A 81 -8.82 9.93 15.65
CA ALA A 81 -9.91 10.44 14.81
C ALA A 81 -10.74 9.31 14.17
N ALA A 82 -10.11 8.21 13.75
CA ALA A 82 -10.84 7.07 13.20
C ALA A 82 -11.76 6.42 14.26
N VAL A 83 -11.23 6.23 15.47
CA VAL A 83 -12.01 5.67 16.59
C VAL A 83 -13.12 6.62 17.05
N GLU A 84 -12.85 7.91 17.16
CA GLU A 84 -13.85 8.92 17.54
C GLU A 84 -14.98 9.04 16.53
N ARG A 85 -14.65 9.02 15.22
CA ARG A 85 -15.66 9.17 14.14
C ARG A 85 -16.48 7.92 13.89
N TYR A 86 -15.87 6.74 14.05
CA TYR A 86 -16.46 5.48 13.60
C TYR A 86 -16.60 4.40 14.68
N GLY A 87 -16.11 4.65 15.90
CA GLY A 87 -16.27 3.80 17.08
C GLY A 87 -15.26 2.67 17.23
N ARG A 88 -14.47 2.34 16.19
CA ARG A 88 -13.49 1.23 16.19
C ARG A 88 -12.41 1.43 15.12
N LEU A 89 -11.43 0.54 15.11
CA LEU A 89 -10.46 0.42 14.01
C LEU A 89 -10.19 -1.07 13.74
N ASP A 90 -10.42 -1.51 12.50
CA ASP A 90 -10.27 -2.90 12.07
C ASP A 90 -9.16 -3.08 11.05
N ILE A 91 -8.93 -2.07 10.20
CA ILE A 91 -8.01 -2.17 9.07
C ILE A 91 -7.09 -0.96 9.04
N LEU A 92 -5.79 -1.21 8.85
CA LEU A 92 -4.80 -0.16 8.56
C LEU A 92 -4.05 -0.52 7.28
N ASP A 93 -4.17 0.32 6.24
CA ASP A 93 -3.36 0.23 5.02
C ASP A 93 -2.23 1.27 5.06
N ASN A 94 -1.01 0.80 5.28
CA ASN A 94 0.23 1.59 5.26
C ASN A 94 0.75 1.69 3.83
N ASN A 95 0.18 2.61 3.06
CA ASN A 95 0.48 2.73 1.64
C ASN A 95 1.49 3.86 1.31
N VAL A 96 1.73 4.80 2.20
CA VAL A 96 2.65 5.92 1.93
C VAL A 96 4.05 5.42 1.60
N GLY A 97 4.65 6.03 0.56
CA GLY A 97 6.04 5.77 0.22
C GLY A 97 6.60 6.82 -0.73
N ILE A 98 7.90 7.08 -0.60
CA ILE A 98 8.67 7.94 -1.49
C ILE A 98 9.84 7.16 -2.07
N SER A 99 10.36 7.63 -3.20
CA SER A 99 11.53 7.05 -3.87
C SER A 99 12.54 8.13 -4.22
N VAL A 100 13.79 7.86 -3.92
CA VAL A 100 14.94 8.61 -4.39
C VAL A 100 15.75 7.66 -5.28
N ARG A 101 16.07 8.07 -6.51
CA ARG A 101 16.94 7.32 -7.41
C ARG A 101 18.36 7.76 -7.17
N ALA A 102 19.09 6.96 -6.41
CA ALA A 102 20.49 7.15 -6.12
C ALA A 102 21.12 5.80 -5.76
N ASP A 103 22.33 5.57 -6.17
CA ASP A 103 23.15 4.46 -5.66
C ASP A 103 23.79 4.84 -4.31
N VAL A 104 24.66 3.99 -3.77
CA VAL A 104 25.30 4.20 -2.46
C VAL A 104 26.30 5.36 -2.46
N LEU A 105 26.85 5.72 -3.62
CA LEU A 105 27.80 6.83 -3.75
C LEU A 105 27.11 8.19 -3.93
N GLU A 106 25.90 8.18 -4.47
CA GLU A 106 25.12 9.37 -4.83
C GLU A 106 24.14 9.81 -3.74
N VAL A 107 23.63 8.86 -2.92
CA VAL A 107 22.62 9.16 -1.91
C VAL A 107 23.21 10.02 -0.79
N THR A 108 22.54 11.15 -0.48
CA THR A 108 22.90 11.93 0.72
C THR A 108 22.28 11.33 1.99
N GLU A 109 22.86 11.68 3.15
CA GLU A 109 22.36 11.24 4.46
C GLU A 109 20.91 11.72 4.65
N GLU A 110 20.59 12.97 4.29
CA GLU A 110 19.24 13.53 4.41
C GLU A 110 18.22 12.80 3.52
N GLN A 111 18.63 12.41 2.31
CA GLN A 111 17.80 11.64 1.41
C GLN A 111 17.54 10.24 1.96
N TRP A 112 18.57 9.60 2.49
CA TRP A 112 18.47 8.31 3.15
C TRP A 112 17.51 8.37 4.33
N ASP A 113 17.74 9.31 5.26
CA ASP A 113 16.93 9.49 6.46
C ASP A 113 15.46 9.79 6.13
N ARG A 114 15.23 10.64 5.12
CA ARG A 114 13.87 10.95 4.67
C ARG A 114 13.16 9.71 4.11
N VAL A 115 13.83 8.89 3.30
CA VAL A 115 13.26 7.65 2.78
C VAL A 115 12.96 6.68 3.90
N MET A 116 13.88 6.49 4.85
CA MET A 116 13.66 5.60 6.00
C MET A 116 12.56 6.11 6.93
N ALA A 117 12.49 7.42 7.16
CA ALA A 117 11.43 8.02 7.98
C ALA A 117 10.04 7.82 7.37
N VAL A 118 9.91 8.03 6.05
CA VAL A 118 8.61 7.93 5.37
C VAL A 118 8.22 6.49 5.07
N ASN A 119 9.15 5.64 4.60
CA ASN A 119 8.80 4.30 4.14
C ASN A 119 8.81 3.23 5.24
N VAL A 120 9.55 3.44 6.33
CA VAL A 120 9.76 2.43 7.37
C VAL A 120 9.25 2.91 8.73
N LYS A 121 9.79 4.03 9.25
CA LYS A 121 9.40 4.56 10.56
C LYS A 121 7.90 4.88 10.62
N SER A 122 7.31 5.35 9.53
CA SER A 122 5.87 5.62 9.45
C SER A 122 5.03 4.38 9.79
N ILE A 123 5.39 3.21 9.24
CA ILE A 123 4.68 1.94 9.50
C ILE A 123 4.78 1.56 10.98
N MET A 124 5.94 1.75 11.59
CA MET A 124 6.10 1.53 13.03
C MET A 124 5.20 2.49 13.82
N LEU A 125 5.17 3.77 13.47
CA LEU A 125 4.38 4.77 14.20
C LEU A 125 2.87 4.53 14.06
N THR A 126 2.38 4.32 12.84
CA THR A 126 0.95 4.05 12.60
C THR A 126 0.50 2.77 13.31
N SER A 127 1.28 1.69 13.17
CA SER A 127 0.99 0.40 13.82
C SER A 127 1.04 0.49 15.35
N LYS A 128 1.99 1.23 15.92
CA LYS A 128 2.09 1.48 17.37
C LYS A 128 0.79 2.01 17.97
N TYR A 129 0.10 2.90 17.26
CA TYR A 129 -1.16 3.48 17.75
C TYR A 129 -2.39 2.68 17.32
N ALA A 130 -2.35 2.00 16.16
CA ALA A 130 -3.45 1.21 15.65
C ALA A 130 -3.65 -0.13 16.40
N ILE A 131 -2.56 -0.87 16.65
CA ILE A 131 -2.62 -2.20 17.25
C ILE A 131 -3.39 -2.23 18.58
N PRO A 132 -3.16 -1.31 19.54
CA PRO A 132 -3.95 -1.30 20.76
C PRO A 132 -5.45 -1.07 20.55
N GLN A 133 -5.86 -0.33 19.52
CA GLN A 133 -7.26 -0.13 19.17
C GLN A 133 -7.86 -1.39 18.55
N MET A 134 -7.11 -2.05 17.66
CA MET A 134 -7.53 -3.32 17.04
C MET A 134 -7.72 -4.41 18.10
N ILE A 135 -6.78 -4.55 19.04
CA ILE A 135 -6.88 -5.53 20.15
C ILE A 135 -8.15 -5.28 20.98
N ARG A 136 -8.44 -4.01 21.33
CA ARG A 136 -9.69 -3.66 22.04
C ARG A 136 -10.94 -3.98 21.23
N GLY A 137 -10.87 -3.90 19.91
CA GLY A 137 -11.96 -4.24 18.98
C GLY A 137 -12.11 -5.74 18.72
N GLY A 138 -11.25 -6.60 19.30
CA GLY A 138 -11.27 -8.06 19.10
C GLY A 138 -10.38 -8.57 17.96
N GLY A 139 -9.50 -7.72 17.41
CA GLY A 139 -8.56 -8.05 16.35
C GLY A 139 -8.55 -7.04 15.20
N GLY A 140 -7.72 -7.29 14.19
CA GLY A 140 -7.61 -6.41 13.03
C GLY A 140 -6.72 -6.94 11.92
N SER A 141 -6.60 -6.15 10.84
CA SER A 141 -5.71 -6.45 9.71
C SER A 141 -4.87 -5.23 9.36
N ILE A 142 -3.55 -5.40 9.34
CA ILE A 142 -2.60 -4.39 8.85
C ILE A 142 -2.03 -4.85 7.52
N ILE A 143 -2.11 -3.99 6.52
CA ILE A 143 -1.55 -4.20 5.19
C ILE A 143 -0.42 -3.17 5.00
N ASN A 144 0.80 -3.66 4.78
CA ASN A 144 1.95 -2.81 4.48
C ASN A 144 2.26 -2.87 3.00
N ILE A 145 2.55 -1.74 2.36
CA ILE A 145 2.89 -1.71 0.94
C ILE A 145 4.43 -1.65 0.79
N SER A 146 5.01 -2.78 0.36
CA SER A 146 6.41 -2.87 -0.04
C SER A 146 6.58 -2.59 -1.55
N SER A 147 7.40 -3.33 -2.23
CA SER A 147 7.67 -3.31 -3.67
C SER A 147 8.52 -4.53 -4.06
N ILE A 148 8.47 -4.95 -5.33
CA ILE A 148 9.47 -5.87 -5.88
C ILE A 148 10.91 -5.39 -5.67
N ALA A 149 11.13 -4.07 -5.55
CA ALA A 149 12.42 -3.47 -5.22
C ALA A 149 12.97 -3.89 -3.85
N GLY A 150 12.13 -4.35 -2.93
CA GLY A 150 12.53 -4.94 -1.65
C GLY A 150 12.95 -6.40 -1.74
N LEU A 151 12.69 -7.08 -2.86
CA LEU A 151 12.98 -8.49 -3.08
C LEU A 151 14.03 -8.74 -4.17
N ARG A 152 14.31 -7.74 -5.01
CA ARG A 152 15.36 -7.78 -6.05
C ARG A 152 15.98 -6.40 -6.25
N ALA A 153 17.14 -6.34 -6.90
CA ALA A 153 17.82 -5.08 -7.21
C ALA A 153 16.97 -4.14 -8.08
N ASN A 154 16.98 -2.84 -7.77
CA ASN A 154 16.19 -1.82 -8.47
C ASN A 154 16.95 -0.49 -8.68
N GLN A 155 18.27 -0.50 -8.71
CA GLN A 155 19.13 0.68 -8.94
C GLN A 155 18.70 1.93 -8.13
N SER A 156 18.28 1.70 -6.89
CA SER A 156 17.90 2.74 -5.92
C SER A 156 18.13 2.18 -4.53
N THR A 157 19.33 2.40 -3.99
CA THR A 157 19.77 1.84 -2.70
C THR A 157 18.83 2.22 -1.56
N PRO A 158 18.47 3.50 -1.33
CA PRO A 158 17.63 3.86 -0.19
C PRO A 158 16.19 3.29 -0.31
N TYR A 159 15.62 3.33 -1.51
CA TYR A 159 14.26 2.81 -1.73
C TYR A 159 14.20 1.28 -1.56
N SER A 160 15.12 0.55 -2.20
CA SER A 160 15.17 -0.91 -2.11
C SER A 160 15.38 -1.38 -0.68
N THR A 161 16.30 -0.76 0.05
CA THR A 161 16.55 -1.05 1.46
C THR A 161 15.31 -0.81 2.31
N SER A 162 14.64 0.34 2.11
CA SER A 162 13.40 0.65 2.84
C SER A 162 12.28 -0.37 2.57
N LYS A 163 12.12 -0.81 1.32
CA LYS A 163 11.07 -1.78 0.95
C LYS A 163 11.40 -3.21 1.40
N ALA A 164 12.67 -3.58 1.50
CA ALA A 164 13.09 -4.82 2.16
C ALA A 164 12.82 -4.77 3.67
N ALA A 165 13.10 -3.65 4.33
CA ALA A 165 12.79 -3.45 5.75
C ALA A 165 11.28 -3.59 6.04
N VAL A 166 10.40 -3.15 5.16
CA VAL A 166 8.93 -3.33 5.30
C VAL A 166 8.55 -4.81 5.37
N VAL A 167 9.18 -5.67 4.55
CA VAL A 167 8.93 -7.12 4.58
C VAL A 167 9.39 -7.73 5.90
N GLY A 168 10.59 -7.37 6.37
CA GLY A 168 11.11 -7.82 7.67
C GLY A 168 10.23 -7.39 8.83
N MET A 169 9.84 -6.10 8.86
CA MET A 169 8.95 -5.54 9.90
C MET A 169 7.58 -6.22 9.90
N THR A 170 7.02 -6.51 8.72
CA THR A 170 5.74 -7.24 8.60
C THR A 170 5.80 -8.59 9.30
N ARG A 171 6.84 -9.37 9.08
CA ARG A 171 7.02 -10.69 9.70
C ARG A 171 7.20 -10.60 11.20
N SER A 172 8.02 -9.65 11.67
CA SER A 172 8.24 -9.43 13.11
C SER A 172 6.92 -9.07 13.81
N MET A 173 6.23 -8.02 13.33
CA MET A 173 4.97 -7.60 13.94
C MET A 173 3.87 -8.67 13.86
N ALA A 174 3.84 -9.50 12.79
CA ALA A 174 2.90 -10.61 12.70
C ALA A 174 3.14 -11.68 13.79
N GLY A 175 4.42 -11.98 14.07
CA GLY A 175 4.80 -12.87 15.17
C GLY A 175 4.43 -12.31 16.53
N ASP A 176 4.69 -11.00 16.74
CA ASP A 176 4.46 -10.33 18.03
C ASP A 176 2.96 -10.21 18.38
N HIS A 177 2.09 -9.98 17.37
CA HIS A 177 0.70 -9.59 17.60
C HIS A 177 -0.36 -10.59 17.09
N GLY A 178 0.06 -11.70 16.46
CA GLY A 178 -0.87 -12.70 15.91
C GLY A 178 -1.78 -13.32 16.99
N ARG A 179 -1.26 -13.63 18.16
CA ARG A 179 -2.05 -14.16 19.30
C ARG A 179 -3.02 -13.16 19.91
N GLN A 180 -2.86 -11.88 19.57
CA GLN A 180 -3.77 -10.80 19.98
C GLN A 180 -4.86 -10.54 18.93
N GLY A 181 -4.98 -11.41 17.91
CA GLY A 181 -5.98 -11.31 16.84
C GLY A 181 -5.63 -10.31 15.74
N VAL A 182 -4.40 -9.78 15.70
CA VAL A 182 -3.99 -8.83 14.66
C VAL A 182 -3.19 -9.55 13.58
N ARG A 183 -3.73 -9.62 12.37
CA ARG A 183 -3.02 -10.14 11.18
C ARG A 183 -2.23 -9.01 10.53
N ILE A 184 -1.00 -9.27 10.13
CA ILE A 184 -0.14 -8.26 9.51
C ILE A 184 0.51 -8.87 8.28
N ASN A 185 0.21 -8.30 7.11
CA ASN A 185 0.67 -8.80 5.82
C ASN A 185 1.27 -7.67 4.99
N CYS A 186 2.01 -8.03 3.97
CA CYS A 186 2.66 -7.11 3.06
C CYS A 186 2.23 -7.42 1.62
N ILE A 187 1.86 -6.39 0.87
CA ILE A 187 1.73 -6.47 -0.59
C ILE A 187 3.04 -6.00 -1.22
N VAL A 188 3.46 -6.68 -2.27
CA VAL A 188 4.69 -6.40 -3.01
C VAL A 188 4.32 -6.06 -4.46
N PRO A 189 3.95 -4.79 -4.76
CA PRO A 189 3.59 -4.38 -6.10
C PRO A 189 4.75 -4.48 -7.08
N GLY A 190 4.44 -4.87 -8.31
CA GLY A 190 5.34 -4.89 -9.44
C GLY A 190 5.43 -3.54 -10.17
N LEU A 191 5.44 -3.63 -11.49
CA LEU A 191 5.53 -2.45 -12.37
C LEU A 191 4.17 -1.76 -12.53
N VAL A 192 3.57 -1.31 -11.44
CA VAL A 192 2.31 -0.57 -11.45
C VAL A 192 2.47 0.79 -12.12
N TYR A 193 1.53 1.15 -13.03
CA TYR A 193 1.41 2.50 -13.58
C TYR A 193 0.62 3.37 -12.60
N GLY A 194 1.32 4.26 -11.93
CA GLY A 194 0.75 5.12 -10.88
C GLY A 194 1.42 6.49 -10.83
N PRO A 195 0.96 7.41 -9.96
CA PRO A 195 1.42 8.81 -9.90
C PRO A 195 2.93 8.97 -9.72
N MET A 196 3.57 8.04 -8.99
CA MET A 196 5.03 8.09 -8.74
C MET A 196 5.85 7.92 -10.01
N VAL A 197 5.34 7.21 -11.00
CA VAL A 197 6.08 6.84 -12.22
C VAL A 197 5.55 7.52 -13.48
N ALA A 198 4.27 7.83 -13.55
CA ALA A 198 3.60 8.41 -14.71
C ALA A 198 4.30 9.66 -15.31
N PRO A 199 4.82 10.62 -14.51
CA PRO A 199 5.50 11.79 -15.05
C PRO A 199 6.78 11.50 -15.87
N ARG A 200 7.31 10.27 -15.77
CA ARG A 200 8.59 9.85 -16.38
C ARG A 200 8.40 8.74 -17.41
N MET A 201 7.15 8.47 -17.82
CA MET A 201 6.81 7.38 -18.72
C MET A 201 6.20 7.85 -20.02
N ASP A 202 6.84 7.49 -21.10
CA ASP A 202 6.25 7.47 -22.45
C ASP A 202 5.62 6.10 -22.75
N GLU A 203 4.92 5.99 -23.87
CA GLU A 203 4.25 4.75 -24.26
C GLU A 203 5.25 3.62 -24.57
N ALA A 204 6.42 3.93 -25.11
CA ALA A 204 7.43 2.92 -25.40
C ALA A 204 7.99 2.29 -24.12
N LEU A 205 8.17 3.08 -23.05
CA LEU A 205 8.58 2.55 -21.75
C LEU A 205 7.45 1.76 -21.08
N ARG A 206 6.18 2.19 -21.23
CA ARG A 206 5.02 1.44 -20.73
C ARG A 206 4.93 0.08 -21.40
N GLU A 207 5.10 0.00 -22.74
CA GLU A 207 5.08 -1.27 -23.46
C GLU A 207 6.20 -2.20 -22.97
N ARG A 208 7.44 -1.72 -22.87
CA ARG A 208 8.55 -2.53 -22.33
C ARG A 208 8.27 -3.05 -20.93
N ARG A 209 7.53 -2.30 -20.10
CA ARG A 209 7.13 -2.75 -18.76
C ARG A 209 6.07 -3.83 -18.79
N ARG A 210 5.10 -3.75 -19.73
CA ARG A 210 4.11 -4.81 -19.96
C ARG A 210 4.81 -6.11 -20.39
N GLU A 211 5.69 -6.02 -21.39
CA GLU A 211 6.42 -7.17 -21.93
C GLU A 211 7.38 -7.82 -20.91
N ALA A 212 7.85 -7.08 -19.91
CA ALA A 212 8.77 -7.60 -18.90
C ALA A 212 8.13 -8.63 -17.95
N ALA A 213 6.81 -8.69 -17.85
CA ALA A 213 6.10 -9.59 -16.96
C ALA A 213 5.33 -10.68 -17.73
N PRO A 214 5.23 -11.92 -17.19
CA PRO A 214 4.56 -13.05 -17.87
C PRO A 214 3.14 -12.78 -18.33
N LEU A 215 2.34 -12.01 -17.58
CA LEU A 215 0.96 -11.71 -17.99
C LEU A 215 0.88 -10.69 -19.13
N GLY A 216 1.96 -9.97 -19.46
CA GLY A 216 1.99 -9.01 -20.55
C GLY A 216 1.00 -7.84 -20.41
N THR A 217 0.56 -7.54 -19.20
CA THR A 217 -0.43 -6.51 -18.90
C THR A 217 0.14 -5.38 -18.05
N GLU A 218 -0.46 -4.20 -18.12
CA GLU A 218 -0.10 -3.08 -17.26
C GLU A 218 -0.84 -3.18 -15.93
N GLY A 219 -0.08 -3.23 -14.82
CA GLY A 219 -0.65 -3.15 -13.49
C GLY A 219 -1.07 -1.73 -13.13
N THR A 220 -2.14 -1.61 -12.38
CA THR A 220 -2.72 -0.35 -11.90
C THR A 220 -2.88 -0.36 -10.38
N GLY A 221 -3.23 0.79 -9.80
CA GLY A 221 -3.56 0.85 -8.38
C GLY A 221 -4.72 -0.06 -7.97
N TRP A 222 -5.62 -0.39 -8.90
CA TRP A 222 -6.74 -1.29 -8.63
C TRP A 222 -6.31 -2.73 -8.39
N ASP A 223 -5.27 -3.21 -9.07
CA ASP A 223 -4.74 -4.57 -8.87
C ASP A 223 -4.17 -4.73 -7.46
N VAL A 224 -3.48 -3.70 -6.97
CA VAL A 224 -2.99 -3.63 -5.58
C VAL A 224 -4.14 -3.56 -4.59
N ALA A 225 -5.16 -2.75 -4.88
CA ALA A 225 -6.31 -2.54 -4.03
C ALA A 225 -7.17 -3.82 -3.85
N TRP A 226 -7.33 -4.64 -4.89
CA TRP A 226 -8.02 -5.94 -4.77
C TRP A 226 -7.28 -6.90 -3.85
N ALA A 227 -5.95 -6.94 -3.90
CA ALA A 227 -5.15 -7.71 -2.95
C ALA A 227 -5.30 -7.18 -1.51
N ALA A 228 -5.37 -5.85 -1.34
CA ALA A 228 -5.61 -5.23 -0.05
C ALA A 228 -7.01 -5.59 0.51
N VAL A 229 -8.07 -5.57 -0.32
CA VAL A 229 -9.42 -6.02 0.07
C VAL A 229 -9.39 -7.47 0.56
N PHE A 230 -8.73 -8.37 -0.18
CA PHE A 230 -8.59 -9.77 0.22
C PHE A 230 -7.89 -9.91 1.58
N LEU A 231 -6.72 -9.29 1.75
CA LEU A 231 -5.96 -9.38 3.01
C LEU A 231 -6.68 -8.69 4.19
N ALA A 232 -7.51 -7.68 3.94
CA ALA A 232 -8.33 -7.02 4.96
C ALA A 232 -9.55 -7.84 5.37
N SER A 233 -10.05 -8.71 4.48
CA SER A 233 -11.28 -9.48 4.68
C SER A 233 -11.09 -10.71 5.58
N ASP A 234 -12.21 -11.31 5.99
CA ASP A 234 -12.22 -12.54 6.78
C ASP A 234 -11.84 -13.77 5.95
N GLU A 235 -11.83 -13.66 4.62
CA GLU A 235 -11.30 -14.71 3.72
C GLU A 235 -9.81 -14.97 3.98
N ALA A 236 -9.05 -13.94 4.41
CA ALA A 236 -7.64 -14.05 4.77
C ALA A 236 -7.39 -14.35 6.26
N ARG A 237 -8.40 -14.86 7.00
CA ARG A 237 -8.30 -15.10 8.46
C ARG A 237 -7.15 -16.03 8.88
N TRP A 238 -6.65 -16.85 7.97
CA TRP A 238 -5.54 -17.79 8.20
C TRP A 238 -4.22 -17.34 7.58
N ILE A 239 -4.12 -16.05 7.20
CA ILE A 239 -2.95 -15.47 6.53
C ILE A 239 -2.38 -14.33 7.37
N THR A 240 -1.14 -14.49 7.85
CA THR A 240 -0.34 -13.45 8.52
C THR A 240 1.15 -13.63 8.23
N GLY A 241 1.92 -12.54 8.19
CA GLY A 241 3.36 -12.56 7.91
C GLY A 241 3.74 -12.76 6.45
N VAL A 242 2.78 -12.79 5.52
CA VAL A 242 3.05 -13.00 4.10
C VAL A 242 3.56 -11.73 3.43
N ALA A 243 4.48 -11.89 2.47
CA ALA A 243 4.80 -10.90 1.45
C ALA A 243 4.20 -11.38 0.13
N LEU A 244 3.07 -10.79 -0.27
CA LEU A 244 2.27 -11.20 -1.42
C LEU A 244 2.66 -10.38 -2.66
N PRO A 245 3.33 -10.98 -3.68
CA PRO A 245 3.58 -10.29 -4.94
C PRO A 245 2.28 -10.01 -5.70
N VAL A 246 2.15 -8.78 -6.20
CA VAL A 246 1.12 -8.35 -7.15
C VAL A 246 1.85 -7.68 -8.30
N ASP A 247 2.43 -8.50 -9.19
CA ASP A 247 3.50 -8.09 -10.09
C ASP A 247 3.42 -8.70 -11.50
N ALA A 248 2.29 -9.29 -11.85
CA ALA A 248 2.08 -10.00 -13.11
C ALA A 248 3.11 -11.13 -13.37
N GLY A 249 3.70 -11.67 -12.30
CA GLY A 249 4.71 -12.73 -12.36
C GLY A 249 6.14 -12.24 -12.60
N LEU A 250 6.41 -10.94 -12.49
CA LEU A 250 7.71 -10.37 -12.81
C LEU A 250 8.86 -10.92 -11.92
N LEU A 251 8.59 -11.24 -10.66
CA LEU A 251 9.61 -11.77 -9.75
C LEU A 251 10.08 -13.19 -10.07
N ILE A 252 9.27 -13.98 -10.75
CA ILE A 252 9.66 -15.37 -11.11
C ILE A 252 10.44 -15.44 -12.44
N MET A 253 10.57 -14.31 -13.15
CA MET A 253 11.29 -14.27 -14.42
C MET A 253 12.80 -14.18 -14.22
N SER A 254 13.52 -15.09 -14.91
CA SER A 254 14.97 -14.98 -15.07
C SER A 254 15.31 -14.10 -16.27
N PRO A 255 16.28 -13.19 -16.18
CA PRO A 255 16.73 -12.38 -17.31
C PRO A 255 17.21 -13.22 -18.53
N VAL A 256 17.62 -14.48 -18.29
CA VAL A 256 18.19 -15.36 -19.31
C VAL A 256 17.11 -16.17 -20.05
N THR A 257 15.89 -16.29 -19.51
CA THR A 257 14.84 -17.16 -20.05
C THR A 257 13.77 -16.44 -20.86
N THR A 258 13.92 -15.15 -21.10
CA THR A 258 12.96 -14.36 -21.88
C THR A 258 13.11 -14.58 -23.38
N LYS A 259 12.63 -15.73 -23.90
CA LYS A 259 12.02 -15.67 -25.24
C LYS A 259 10.68 -14.94 -25.04
N PRO A 260 10.40 -13.88 -25.79
CA PRO A 260 9.05 -13.33 -25.80
C PRO A 260 8.12 -14.49 -26.17
N PRO A 261 6.96 -14.67 -25.50
CA PRO A 261 6.01 -15.68 -25.91
C PRO A 261 5.73 -15.47 -27.38
N ALA A 262 5.82 -16.55 -28.17
CA ALA A 262 5.40 -16.52 -29.55
C ALA A 262 4.02 -15.88 -29.55
N SER A 263 3.84 -14.78 -30.29
CA SER A 263 2.61 -14.02 -30.32
C SER A 263 1.44 -14.98 -30.50
N LEU A 264 0.68 -15.22 -29.43
CA LEU A 264 -0.61 -15.87 -29.55
C LEU A 264 -1.42 -14.92 -30.41
N LYS A 265 -1.51 -15.22 -31.71
CA LYS A 265 -2.47 -14.55 -32.59
C LYS A 265 -3.82 -14.80 -31.92
N LYS A 266 -4.41 -13.70 -31.38
CA LYS A 266 -5.81 -13.77 -30.97
C LYS A 266 -6.63 -14.25 -32.17
N PRO A 267 -7.51 -15.23 -31.97
CA PRO A 267 -8.42 -15.68 -33.03
C PRO A 267 -9.29 -14.53 -33.54
#